data_d9cd14ef47ef7ee941b768fc02b1b7b8
#
_entry.id   d9cd14ef47ef7ee941b768fc02b1b7b8
#
_cell.length_a   1.000
_cell.length_b   1.000
_cell.length_c   1.000
_cell.angle_alpha   90.00
_cell.angle_beta   90.00
_cell.angle_gamma   90.00
#
_symmetry.space_group_name_H-M   'P 1'
#
loop_
_entity.id
_entity.type
_entity.pdbx_description
1 polymer ?
#
loop_
_entity_poly.entity_id
_entity_poly.type
_entity_poly.pdbx_seq_one_letter_code
_entity_poly.pdbx_strand_id
1 'polypeptide(L)'
;LIDDAFKNPNLDFFELVYKRYSKRMIDSEKIFNQILSKPFDFSKDEVCECDFDDIDFVNSEDEMYERWRKLLKIYVIENYHNEIEDDKRKKEENANYNLRDLQLIEKETRKTLTETMNQNYRFMSEEMQRSDWFSVYINSFVSQYDPNTSYLDPESKDRFDVDMSGNYAGIGARLQKKIDKVEITELISGGPAWRDNILEKGDAI
;
A
#
# COMPACT_ATOMS: atom_id res chain seq x y z
N LEU A 1 26.25 13.54 -11.88
CA LEU A 1 25.65 12.18 -11.91
C LEU A 1 24.55 12.07 -12.98
N ILE A 2 23.59 13.01 -13.04
CA ILE A 2 22.51 12.97 -14.04
C ILE A 2 23.07 13.28 -15.43
N ASP A 3 23.94 14.28 -15.59
CA ASP A 3 24.58 14.61 -16.86
C ASP A 3 25.48 13.46 -17.40
N ASP A 4 26.12 12.71 -16.51
CA ASP A 4 26.92 11.55 -16.90
C ASP A 4 26.07 10.37 -17.37
N ALA A 5 24.88 10.19 -16.79
CA ALA A 5 23.94 9.14 -17.21
C ALA A 5 23.39 9.35 -18.63
N PHE A 6 23.29 10.58 -19.12
CA PHE A 6 22.94 10.87 -20.52
C PHE A 6 24.08 10.58 -21.51
N LYS A 7 25.33 10.78 -21.06
CA LYS A 7 26.53 10.53 -21.90
C LYS A 7 26.95 9.06 -21.90
N ASN A 8 26.80 8.41 -20.77
CA ASN A 8 27.11 6.99 -20.55
C ASN A 8 25.92 6.36 -19.81
N PRO A 9 24.90 5.84 -20.51
CA PRO A 9 23.73 5.24 -19.87
C PRO A 9 24.13 4.14 -18.89
N ASN A 10 23.91 4.38 -17.60
CA ASN A 10 24.11 3.40 -16.53
C ASN A 10 22.99 3.52 -15.50
N LEU A 11 22.88 2.53 -14.64
CA LEU A 11 21.88 2.48 -13.58
C LEU A 11 22.43 2.79 -12.19
N ASP A 12 23.66 3.32 -12.08
CA ASP A 12 24.34 3.51 -10.81
C ASP A 12 23.56 4.41 -9.84
N PHE A 13 22.91 5.45 -10.37
CA PHE A 13 22.08 6.33 -9.55
C PHE A 13 20.80 5.61 -9.09
N PHE A 14 20.15 4.88 -9.95
CA PHE A 14 19.00 4.04 -9.56
C PHE A 14 19.39 3.02 -8.49
N GLU A 15 20.50 2.30 -8.66
CA GLU A 15 20.98 1.31 -7.69
C GLU A 15 21.27 1.95 -6.33
N LEU A 16 21.85 3.16 -6.32
CA LEU A 16 22.09 3.91 -5.10
C LEU A 16 20.78 4.27 -4.39
N VAL A 17 19.79 4.78 -5.14
CA VAL A 17 18.46 5.14 -4.61
C VAL A 17 17.75 3.90 -4.09
N TYR A 18 17.68 2.84 -4.88
CA TYR A 18 17.05 1.58 -4.53
C TYR A 18 17.64 0.97 -3.26
N LYS A 19 18.97 0.91 -3.14
CA LYS A 19 19.66 0.41 -1.95
C LYS A 19 19.35 1.24 -0.69
N ARG A 20 19.33 2.57 -0.83
CA ARG A 20 19.02 3.47 0.30
C ARG A 20 17.55 3.34 0.70
N TYR A 21 16.66 3.29 -0.26
CA TYR A 21 15.23 3.11 -0.02
C TYR A 21 14.94 1.78 0.69
N SER A 22 15.48 0.66 0.17
CA SER A 22 15.31 -0.67 0.76
C SER A 22 15.81 -0.71 2.22
N LYS A 23 16.93 -0.05 2.50
CA LYS A 23 17.42 0.08 3.88
C LYS A 23 16.42 0.86 4.75
N ARG A 24 15.91 2.00 4.26
CA ARG A 24 14.95 2.82 5.01
C ARG A 24 13.63 2.09 5.26
N MET A 25 13.20 1.27 4.32
CA MET A 25 12.04 0.38 4.50
C MET A 25 12.23 -0.55 5.71
N ILE A 26 13.37 -1.24 5.80
CA ILE A 26 13.70 -2.13 6.92
C ILE A 26 13.75 -1.37 8.26
N ASP A 27 14.32 -0.17 8.25
CA ASP A 27 14.37 0.67 9.46
C ASP A 27 12.97 1.13 9.87
N SER A 28 12.11 1.47 8.91
CA SER A 28 10.73 1.93 9.18
C SER A 28 9.86 0.84 9.80
N GLU A 29 10.02 -0.42 9.40
CA GLU A 29 9.29 -1.55 9.98
C GLU A 29 9.52 -1.65 11.49
N LYS A 30 10.76 -1.52 11.93
CA LYS A 30 11.11 -1.54 13.36
C LYS A 30 10.46 -0.37 14.10
N ILE A 31 10.52 0.82 13.50
CA ILE A 31 9.98 2.05 14.10
C ILE A 31 8.47 1.94 14.30
N PHE A 32 7.71 1.63 13.26
CA PHE A 32 6.26 1.60 13.41
C PHE A 32 5.77 0.44 14.31
N ASN A 33 6.40 -0.73 14.27
CA ASN A 33 6.07 -1.81 15.18
C ASN A 33 6.39 -1.46 16.65
N GLN A 34 7.50 -0.77 16.90
CA GLN A 34 7.84 -0.29 18.24
C GLN A 34 6.82 0.73 18.77
N ILE A 35 6.41 1.68 17.91
CA ILE A 35 5.43 2.72 18.27
C ILE A 35 4.07 2.07 18.53
N LEU A 36 3.58 1.25 17.61
CA LEU A 36 2.27 0.61 17.70
C LEU A 36 2.17 -0.49 18.77
N SER A 37 3.28 -0.90 19.35
CA SER A 37 3.28 -1.83 20.51
C SER A 37 2.74 -1.20 21.79
N LYS A 38 2.67 0.13 21.88
CA LYS A 38 2.26 0.88 23.07
C LYS A 38 1.00 1.70 22.79
N PRO A 39 0.11 1.88 23.78
CA PRO A 39 -1.06 2.75 23.63
C PRO A 39 -0.64 4.21 23.45
N PHE A 40 -1.46 4.95 22.70
CA PHE A 40 -1.28 6.38 22.53
C PHE A 40 -1.93 7.18 23.65
N ASP A 41 -1.29 8.26 24.08
CA ASP A 41 -1.89 9.28 24.95
C ASP A 41 -2.64 10.30 24.06
N PHE A 42 -3.96 10.19 24.03
CA PHE A 42 -4.83 11.09 23.27
C PHE A 42 -5.10 12.42 24.00
N SER A 43 -4.76 12.54 25.29
CA SER A 43 -4.92 13.79 26.03
C SER A 43 -3.86 14.84 25.68
N LYS A 44 -2.75 14.39 25.07
CA LYS A 44 -1.64 15.26 24.69
C LYS A 44 -1.96 15.98 23.40
N ASP A 45 -2.07 17.31 23.48
CA ASP A 45 -2.21 18.17 22.32
C ASP A 45 -0.89 18.28 21.57
N GLU A 46 -0.90 17.87 20.29
CA GLU A 46 0.29 17.77 19.44
C GLU A 46 -0.05 18.18 18.02
N VAL A 47 0.89 18.87 17.37
CA VAL A 47 0.80 19.20 15.95
C VAL A 47 1.60 18.18 15.15
N CYS A 48 0.97 17.66 14.08
CA CYS A 48 1.62 16.81 13.08
C CYS A 48 1.52 17.50 11.72
N GLU A 49 2.65 17.66 11.07
CA GLU A 49 2.67 18.08 9.66
C GLU A 49 2.41 16.86 8.78
N CYS A 50 1.36 16.96 7.96
CA CYS A 50 0.93 15.89 7.06
C CYS A 50 1.15 16.23 5.57
N ASP A 51 1.60 17.45 5.26
CA ASP A 51 2.01 17.83 3.92
C ASP A 51 3.48 17.47 3.73
N PHE A 52 3.72 16.37 3.01
CA PHE A 52 5.06 15.85 2.81
C PHE A 52 5.85 16.57 1.70
N ASP A 53 5.21 17.43 0.91
CA ASP A 53 5.88 18.14 -0.18
C ASP A 53 6.78 19.26 0.35
N ASP A 54 6.40 19.89 1.47
CA ASP A 54 7.11 21.00 2.09
C ASP A 54 7.91 20.63 3.36
N ILE A 55 7.96 19.35 3.74
CA ILE A 55 8.67 18.91 4.94
C ILE A 55 10.15 18.62 4.66
N ASP A 56 11.03 19.23 5.44
CA ASP A 56 12.46 18.92 5.43
C ASP A 56 12.75 17.46 5.84
N PHE A 57 13.83 16.92 5.30
CA PHE A 57 14.33 15.62 5.72
C PHE A 57 14.74 15.63 7.19
N VAL A 58 14.46 14.54 7.90
CA VAL A 58 14.87 14.38 9.29
C VAL A 58 16.38 14.24 9.40
N ASN A 59 16.95 14.82 10.46
CA ASN A 59 18.39 14.84 10.70
C ASN A 59 18.86 13.78 11.72
N SER A 60 17.92 13.14 12.43
CA SER A 60 18.23 12.13 13.45
C SER A 60 17.19 11.01 13.49
N GLU A 61 17.57 9.89 14.12
CA GLU A 61 16.66 8.77 14.36
C GLU A 61 15.54 9.15 15.34
N ASP A 62 15.80 9.99 16.33
CA ASP A 62 14.80 10.48 17.28
C ASP A 62 13.74 11.34 16.57
N GLU A 63 14.18 12.21 15.66
CA GLU A 63 13.30 13.03 14.84
C GLU A 63 12.43 12.16 13.91
N MET A 64 13.02 11.11 13.32
CA MET A 64 12.30 10.14 12.53
C MET A 64 11.25 9.40 13.37
N TYR A 65 11.63 8.93 14.55
CA TYR A 65 10.72 8.24 15.47
C TYR A 65 9.55 9.13 15.87
N GLU A 66 9.79 10.39 16.25
CA GLU A 66 8.72 11.33 16.63
C GLU A 66 7.80 11.69 15.47
N ARG A 67 8.34 11.84 14.24
CA ARG A 67 7.52 12.03 13.03
C ARG A 67 6.59 10.85 12.79
N TRP A 68 7.12 9.63 12.83
CA TRP A 68 6.33 8.41 12.72
C TRP A 68 5.30 8.29 13.85
N ARG A 69 5.68 8.59 15.07
CA ARG A 69 4.79 8.49 16.23
C ARG A 69 3.57 9.41 16.08
N LYS A 70 3.78 10.65 15.68
CA LYS A 70 2.71 11.62 15.47
C LYS A 70 1.79 11.20 14.31
N LEU A 71 2.37 10.77 13.19
CA LEU A 71 1.61 10.30 12.03
C LEU A 71 0.74 9.08 12.38
N LEU A 72 1.32 8.08 13.01
CA LEU A 72 0.58 6.88 13.43
C LEU A 72 -0.48 7.19 14.49
N LYS A 73 -0.23 8.16 15.38
CA LYS A 73 -1.23 8.64 16.34
C LYS A 73 -2.47 9.20 15.61
N ILE A 74 -2.30 9.99 14.55
CA ILE A 74 -3.42 10.51 13.76
C ILE A 74 -4.22 9.38 13.16
N TYR A 75 -3.59 8.43 12.48
CA TYR A 75 -4.29 7.27 11.89
C TYR A 75 -5.05 6.45 12.94
N VAL A 76 -4.48 6.28 14.14
CA VAL A 76 -5.17 5.59 15.23
C VAL A 76 -6.35 6.42 15.73
N ILE A 77 -6.21 7.74 15.89
CA ILE A 77 -7.31 8.63 16.34
C ILE A 77 -8.48 8.62 15.35
N GLU A 78 -8.21 8.71 14.05
CA GLU A 78 -9.25 8.69 13.03
C GLU A 78 -10.04 7.38 13.05
N ASN A 79 -9.35 6.24 13.04
CA ASN A 79 -10.01 4.95 13.09
C ASN A 79 -10.72 4.71 14.44
N TYR A 80 -10.12 5.14 15.54
CA TYR A 80 -10.72 5.08 16.87
C TYR A 80 -12.03 5.87 16.93
N HIS A 81 -12.06 7.08 16.36
CA HIS A 81 -13.27 7.88 16.27
C HIS A 81 -14.35 7.19 15.45
N ASN A 82 -13.99 6.65 14.28
CA ASN A 82 -14.91 5.94 13.41
C ASN A 82 -15.53 4.72 14.11
N GLU A 83 -14.74 3.95 14.84
CA GLU A 83 -15.21 2.80 15.61
C GLU A 83 -16.19 3.18 16.74
N ILE A 84 -15.95 4.32 17.41
CA ILE A 84 -16.87 4.86 18.44
C ILE A 84 -18.20 5.26 17.78
N GLU A 85 -18.16 5.95 16.66
CA GLU A 85 -19.39 6.38 15.97
C GLU A 85 -20.16 5.16 15.43
N ASP A 86 -19.48 4.12 14.95
CA ASP A 86 -20.11 2.88 14.55
C ASP A 86 -20.78 2.14 15.71
N ASP A 87 -20.14 2.09 16.87
CA ASP A 87 -20.73 1.52 18.09
C ASP A 87 -21.97 2.30 18.55
N LYS A 88 -21.95 3.63 18.48
CA LYS A 88 -23.12 4.46 18.77
C LYS A 88 -24.27 4.15 17.82
N ARG A 89 -24.00 4.10 16.52
CA ARG A 89 -25.00 3.75 15.50
C ARG A 89 -25.60 2.36 15.77
N LYS A 90 -24.78 1.36 16.04
CA LYS A 90 -25.24 0.00 16.40
C LYS A 90 -26.11 0.00 17.64
N LYS A 91 -25.83 0.87 18.62
CA LYS A 91 -26.65 1.03 19.82
C LYS A 91 -27.98 1.68 19.54
N GLU A 92 -28.05 2.63 18.63
CA GLU A 92 -29.30 3.25 18.17
C GLU A 92 -30.18 2.26 17.42
N GLU A 93 -29.58 1.41 16.55
CA GLU A 93 -30.28 0.39 15.79
C GLU A 93 -30.73 -0.81 16.67
N ASN A 94 -29.98 -1.12 17.70
CA ASN A 94 -30.23 -2.25 18.60
C ASN A 94 -30.01 -1.87 20.06
N ALA A 95 -31.09 -1.64 20.79
CA ALA A 95 -31.03 -1.25 22.20
C ALA A 95 -30.29 -2.26 23.10
N ASN A 96 -30.20 -3.52 22.71
CA ASN A 96 -29.46 -4.57 23.44
C ASN A 96 -27.95 -4.60 23.10
N TYR A 97 -27.47 -3.83 22.12
CA TYR A 97 -26.06 -3.74 21.83
C TYR A 97 -25.30 -3.10 23.00
N ASN A 98 -24.23 -3.76 23.43
CA ASN A 98 -23.36 -3.22 24.48
C ASN A 98 -22.20 -2.48 23.82
N LEU A 99 -22.04 -1.20 24.18
CA LEU A 99 -20.90 -0.40 23.73
C LEU A 99 -19.60 -1.04 24.23
N ARG A 100 -18.59 -1.09 23.35
CA ARG A 100 -17.26 -1.56 23.72
C ARG A 100 -16.55 -0.57 24.65
N ASP A 101 -15.66 -1.08 25.46
CA ASP A 101 -14.76 -0.24 26.26
C ASP A 101 -13.82 0.57 25.36
N LEU A 102 -13.62 1.85 25.70
CA LEU A 102 -12.78 2.74 24.89
C LEU A 102 -11.31 2.29 24.82
N GLN A 103 -10.79 1.64 25.86
CA GLN A 103 -9.43 1.09 25.82
C GLN A 103 -9.35 -0.13 24.91
N LEU A 104 -10.42 -0.92 24.85
CA LEU A 104 -10.52 -2.05 23.92
C LEU A 104 -10.54 -1.55 22.47
N ILE A 105 -11.34 -0.52 22.17
CA ILE A 105 -11.41 0.07 20.82
C ILE A 105 -10.02 0.60 20.42
N GLU A 106 -9.33 1.33 21.30
CA GLU A 106 -7.95 1.82 21.01
C GLU A 106 -7.01 0.65 20.69
N LYS A 107 -7.04 -0.38 21.48
CA LYS A 107 -6.18 -1.57 21.28
C LYS A 107 -6.48 -2.29 19.97
N GLU A 108 -7.75 -2.47 19.63
CA GLU A 108 -8.18 -3.11 18.38
C GLU A 108 -7.79 -2.27 17.18
N THR A 109 -8.04 -0.98 17.20
CA THR A 109 -7.66 -0.03 16.14
C THR A 109 -6.15 -0.04 15.89
N ARG A 110 -5.38 0.04 16.96
CA ARG A 110 -3.91 -0.01 16.88
C ARG A 110 -3.41 -1.36 16.34
N LYS A 111 -4.04 -2.46 16.72
CA LYS A 111 -3.74 -3.79 16.18
C LYS A 111 -4.03 -3.86 14.68
N THR A 112 -5.20 -3.40 14.24
CA THR A 112 -5.58 -3.36 12.82
C THR A 112 -4.60 -2.52 12.02
N LEU A 113 -4.21 -1.35 12.53
CA LEU A 113 -3.20 -0.52 11.87
C LEU A 113 -1.84 -1.26 11.77
N THR A 114 -1.44 -1.96 12.82
CA THR A 114 -0.19 -2.77 12.80
C THR A 114 -0.25 -3.84 11.70
N GLU A 115 -1.35 -4.55 11.59
CA GLU A 115 -1.55 -5.58 10.56
C GLU A 115 -1.50 -4.97 9.15
N THR A 116 -2.19 -3.85 8.93
CA THR A 116 -2.19 -3.12 7.66
C THR A 116 -0.78 -2.63 7.29
N MET A 117 -0.06 -2.01 8.24
CA MET A 117 1.32 -1.56 8.01
C MET A 117 2.25 -2.71 7.67
N ASN A 118 2.14 -3.85 8.38
CA ASN A 118 2.95 -5.04 8.10
C ASN A 118 2.61 -5.66 6.73
N GLN A 119 1.33 -5.65 6.32
CA GLN A 119 0.94 -6.12 4.98
C GLN A 119 1.52 -5.23 3.88
N ASN A 120 1.39 -3.90 4.03
CA ASN A 120 1.98 -2.95 3.08
C ASN A 120 3.51 -3.10 3.01
N TYR A 121 4.16 -3.26 4.15
CA TYR A 121 5.60 -3.49 4.21
C TYR A 121 6.01 -4.75 3.45
N ARG A 122 5.34 -5.88 3.69
CA ARG A 122 5.61 -7.13 2.96
C ARG A 122 5.42 -6.97 1.47
N PHE A 123 4.34 -6.34 1.04
CA PHE A 123 4.10 -6.07 -0.38
C PHE A 123 5.29 -5.30 -0.99
N MET A 124 5.71 -4.21 -0.36
CA MET A 124 6.78 -3.35 -0.89
C MET A 124 8.18 -3.99 -0.79
N SER A 125 8.42 -4.85 0.20
CA SER A 125 9.74 -5.44 0.46
C SER A 125 9.94 -6.82 -0.17
N GLU A 126 8.88 -7.60 -0.34
CA GLU A 126 8.95 -9.00 -0.76
C GLU A 126 8.28 -9.25 -2.11
N GLU A 127 7.17 -8.55 -2.42
CA GLU A 127 6.42 -8.77 -3.66
C GLU A 127 6.86 -7.85 -4.79
N MET A 128 7.20 -6.59 -4.49
CA MET A 128 7.73 -5.66 -5.50
C MET A 128 9.13 -6.07 -5.94
N GLN A 129 9.28 -6.33 -7.23
CA GLN A 129 10.55 -6.68 -7.82
C GLN A 129 11.39 -5.42 -8.12
N ARG A 130 12.68 -5.63 -8.42
CA ARG A 130 13.57 -4.54 -8.83
C ARG A 130 13.06 -3.79 -10.07
N SER A 131 12.41 -4.48 -11.00
CA SER A 131 11.76 -3.89 -12.18
C SER A 131 10.63 -2.92 -11.83
N ASP A 132 9.83 -3.25 -10.82
CA ASP A 132 8.74 -2.40 -10.36
C ASP A 132 9.29 -1.11 -9.74
N TRP A 133 10.32 -1.23 -8.90
CA TRP A 133 11.03 -0.08 -8.35
C TRP A 133 11.70 0.78 -9.41
N PHE A 134 12.20 0.16 -10.49
CA PHE A 134 12.73 0.91 -11.63
C PHE A 134 11.62 1.69 -12.35
N SER A 135 10.44 1.10 -12.52
CA SER A 135 9.28 1.77 -13.10
C SER A 135 8.84 2.96 -12.24
N VAL A 136 8.78 2.81 -10.92
CA VAL A 136 8.51 3.91 -9.97
C VAL A 136 9.56 5.01 -10.12
N TYR A 137 10.83 4.64 -10.14
CA TYR A 137 11.94 5.58 -10.28
C TYR A 137 11.87 6.38 -11.58
N ILE A 138 11.69 5.73 -12.72
CA ILE A 138 11.58 6.42 -14.01
C ILE A 138 10.35 7.32 -14.06
N ASN A 139 9.20 6.83 -13.59
CA ASN A 139 7.96 7.60 -13.60
C ASN A 139 8.01 8.82 -12.68
N SER A 140 8.81 8.81 -11.61
CA SER A 140 9.03 10.01 -10.79
C SER A 140 9.70 11.17 -11.54
N PHE A 141 10.48 10.88 -12.58
CA PHE A 141 11.04 11.91 -13.46
C PHE A 141 10.08 12.27 -14.59
N VAL A 142 9.51 11.27 -15.25
CA VAL A 142 8.63 11.47 -16.42
C VAL A 142 7.43 12.35 -16.05
N SER A 143 6.81 12.12 -14.91
CA SER A 143 5.67 12.90 -14.42
C SER A 143 5.96 14.38 -14.16
N GLN A 144 7.23 14.75 -13.96
CA GLN A 144 7.64 16.15 -13.80
C GLN A 144 7.66 16.91 -15.13
N TYR A 145 7.78 16.22 -16.26
CA TYR A 145 7.80 16.82 -17.60
C TYR A 145 6.43 16.80 -18.25
N ASP A 146 5.70 15.70 -18.13
CA ASP A 146 4.36 15.54 -18.67
C ASP A 146 3.54 14.59 -17.82
N PRO A 147 2.48 15.07 -17.15
CA PRO A 147 1.64 14.24 -16.29
C PRO A 147 0.85 13.15 -17.04
N ASN A 148 0.76 13.25 -18.38
CA ASN A 148 0.07 12.27 -19.21
C ASN A 148 1.00 11.20 -19.80
N THR A 149 2.31 11.34 -19.57
CA THR A 149 3.31 10.38 -20.04
C THR A 149 3.72 9.45 -18.90
N SER A 150 3.80 8.16 -19.17
CA SER A 150 4.30 7.16 -18.24
C SER A 150 5.18 6.13 -18.93
N TYR A 151 6.18 5.66 -18.20
CA TYR A 151 6.94 4.49 -18.56
C TYR A 151 6.17 3.24 -18.13
N LEU A 152 5.99 2.32 -19.05
CA LEU A 152 5.48 0.98 -18.79
C LEU A 152 6.63 -0.02 -18.90
N ASP A 153 6.81 -0.85 -17.87
CA ASP A 153 7.68 -2.02 -17.99
C ASP A 153 7.12 -2.99 -19.04
N PRO A 154 7.92 -3.96 -19.52
CA PRO A 154 7.48 -4.85 -20.59
C PRO A 154 6.17 -5.59 -20.31
N GLU A 155 5.98 -6.07 -19.08
CA GLU A 155 4.76 -6.79 -18.69
C GLU A 155 3.54 -5.86 -18.63
N SER A 156 3.71 -4.68 -18.09
CA SER A 156 2.65 -3.66 -18.05
C SER A 156 2.30 -3.16 -19.46
N LYS A 157 3.31 -3.07 -20.35
CA LYS A 157 3.08 -2.74 -21.76
C LYS A 157 2.28 -3.82 -22.47
N ASP A 158 2.64 -5.09 -22.28
CA ASP A 158 1.91 -6.20 -22.89
C ASP A 158 0.45 -6.24 -22.42
N ARG A 159 0.20 -5.99 -21.15
CA ARG A 159 -1.17 -5.83 -20.60
C ARG A 159 -1.90 -4.67 -21.24
N PHE A 160 -1.25 -3.53 -21.35
CA PHE A 160 -1.83 -2.35 -22.01
C PHE A 160 -2.17 -2.60 -23.47
N ASP A 161 -1.27 -3.24 -24.24
CA ASP A 161 -1.48 -3.57 -25.64
C ASP A 161 -2.66 -4.54 -25.82
N VAL A 162 -2.81 -5.51 -24.91
CA VAL A 162 -3.96 -6.42 -24.87
C VAL A 162 -5.25 -5.66 -24.60
N ASP A 163 -5.27 -4.77 -23.59
CA ASP A 163 -6.45 -3.97 -23.24
C ASP A 163 -6.87 -3.04 -24.38
N MET A 164 -5.91 -2.43 -25.05
CA MET A 164 -6.17 -1.52 -26.18
C MET A 164 -6.61 -2.26 -27.46
N SER A 165 -6.05 -3.44 -27.72
CA SER A 165 -6.41 -4.24 -28.90
C SER A 165 -7.73 -5.02 -28.75
N GLY A 166 -8.16 -5.23 -27.50
CA GLY A 166 -9.31 -6.09 -27.18
C GLY A 166 -9.10 -7.57 -27.50
N ASN A 167 -7.88 -7.97 -27.87
CA ASN A 167 -7.55 -9.34 -28.22
C ASN A 167 -6.96 -10.06 -27.01
N TYR A 168 -7.80 -10.76 -26.27
CA TYR A 168 -7.40 -11.55 -25.11
C TYR A 168 -7.05 -12.97 -25.55
N ALA A 169 -5.79 -13.37 -25.42
CA ALA A 169 -5.35 -14.76 -25.54
C ALA A 169 -5.18 -15.36 -24.14
N GLY A 170 -6.08 -16.27 -23.76
CA GLY A 170 -6.05 -16.87 -22.42
C GLY A 170 -7.28 -17.73 -22.15
N ILE A 171 -7.40 -18.22 -20.92
CA ILE A 171 -8.53 -19.07 -20.49
C ILE A 171 -9.89 -18.33 -20.48
N GLY A 172 -9.91 -17.01 -20.58
CA GLY A 172 -11.15 -16.23 -20.55
C GLY A 172 -11.72 -16.09 -19.15
N ALA A 173 -10.87 -15.97 -18.13
CA ALA A 173 -11.25 -15.73 -16.75
C ALA A 173 -10.40 -14.64 -16.14
N ARG A 174 -10.99 -13.83 -15.23
CA ARG A 174 -10.26 -12.92 -14.35
C ARG A 174 -9.93 -13.64 -13.06
N LEU A 175 -8.67 -13.57 -12.67
CA LEU A 175 -8.14 -14.23 -11.49
C LEU A 175 -7.76 -13.18 -10.42
N GLN A 176 -8.00 -13.50 -9.16
CA GLN A 176 -7.55 -12.70 -8.02
C GLN A 176 -6.76 -13.59 -7.05
N LYS A 177 -5.54 -13.16 -6.75
CA LYS A 177 -4.74 -13.81 -5.70
C LYS A 177 -5.31 -13.42 -4.34
N LYS A 178 -5.67 -14.40 -3.54
CA LYS A 178 -5.96 -14.30 -2.11
C LYS A 178 -4.77 -14.84 -1.32
N ILE A 179 -4.82 -14.74 0.02
CA ILE A 179 -3.70 -15.10 0.89
C ILE A 179 -3.25 -16.57 0.68
N ASP A 180 -4.20 -17.46 0.42
CA ASP A 180 -4.01 -18.93 0.37
C ASP A 180 -4.35 -19.56 -0.98
N LYS A 181 -4.91 -18.80 -1.91
CA LYS A 181 -5.39 -19.33 -3.20
C LYS A 181 -5.49 -18.25 -4.28
N VAL A 182 -5.57 -18.70 -5.52
CA VAL A 182 -5.99 -17.88 -6.65
C VAL A 182 -7.44 -18.22 -6.95
N GLU A 183 -8.34 -17.24 -7.03
CA GLU A 183 -9.77 -17.44 -7.21
C GLU A 183 -10.26 -16.76 -8.49
N ILE A 184 -11.18 -17.42 -9.20
CA ILE A 184 -11.85 -16.84 -10.36
C ILE A 184 -12.87 -15.80 -9.87
N THR A 185 -12.66 -14.54 -10.25
CA THR A 185 -13.60 -13.45 -9.91
C THR A 185 -14.65 -13.22 -10.97
N GLU A 186 -14.33 -13.52 -12.23
CA GLU A 186 -15.23 -13.29 -13.35
C GLU A 186 -14.85 -14.20 -14.54
N LEU A 187 -15.84 -14.70 -15.26
CA LEU A 187 -15.64 -15.33 -16.56
C LEU A 187 -15.95 -14.33 -17.68
N ILE A 188 -15.06 -14.24 -18.67
CA ILE A 188 -15.24 -13.36 -19.81
C ILE A 188 -16.22 -14.01 -20.79
N SER A 189 -17.36 -13.35 -21.00
CA SER A 189 -18.40 -13.85 -21.90
C SER A 189 -17.87 -14.15 -23.29
N GLY A 190 -18.12 -15.37 -23.78
CA GLY A 190 -17.63 -15.84 -25.07
C GLY A 190 -16.18 -16.34 -25.06
N GLY A 191 -15.47 -16.26 -23.93
CA GLY A 191 -14.15 -16.83 -23.75
C GLY A 191 -14.17 -18.36 -23.63
N PRO A 192 -12.98 -19.04 -23.69
CA PRO A 192 -12.90 -20.50 -23.59
C PRO A 192 -13.56 -21.05 -22.33
N ALA A 193 -13.18 -20.58 -21.15
CA ALA A 193 -13.74 -21.05 -19.88
C ALA A 193 -15.26 -20.85 -19.77
N TRP A 194 -15.78 -19.77 -20.34
CA TRP A 194 -17.23 -19.51 -20.38
C TRP A 194 -17.97 -20.49 -21.33
N ARG A 195 -17.36 -20.84 -22.46
CA ARG A 195 -17.94 -21.78 -23.43
C ARG A 195 -17.94 -23.22 -22.94
N ASP A 196 -16.82 -23.61 -22.29
CA ASP A 196 -16.65 -24.98 -21.81
C ASP A 196 -17.50 -25.27 -20.57
N ASN A 197 -17.93 -24.23 -19.86
CA ASN A 197 -18.80 -24.32 -18.67
C ASN A 197 -18.27 -25.27 -17.58
N ILE A 198 -16.93 -25.37 -17.48
CA ILE A 198 -16.25 -26.23 -16.50
C ILE A 198 -15.85 -25.42 -15.26
N LEU A 199 -15.55 -24.12 -15.45
CA LEU A 199 -15.10 -23.21 -14.42
C LEU A 199 -16.23 -22.25 -14.04
N GLU A 200 -16.33 -21.95 -12.75
CA GLU A 200 -17.31 -21.01 -12.21
C GLU A 200 -16.64 -19.89 -11.41
N LYS A 201 -17.37 -18.77 -11.26
CA LYS A 201 -16.94 -17.69 -10.36
C LYS A 201 -16.86 -18.22 -8.92
N GLY A 202 -15.72 -18.02 -8.26
CA GLY A 202 -15.43 -18.50 -6.91
C GLY A 202 -14.56 -19.75 -6.88
N ASP A 203 -14.32 -20.38 -8.02
CA ASP A 203 -13.42 -21.53 -8.08
C ASP A 203 -11.98 -21.11 -7.74
N ALA A 204 -11.29 -21.97 -7.00
CA ALA A 204 -9.89 -21.84 -6.67
C ALA A 204 -9.04 -22.63 -7.67
N ILE A 205 -7.96 -21.99 -8.12
CA ILE A 205 -6.96 -22.58 -9.03
C ILE A 205 -5.65 -22.75 -8.26
#